data_585a7ea6895f616087ac1cdf964e5ca7
#
_entry.id   585a7ea6895f616087ac1cdf964e5ca7
#
_cell.length_a   1.000
_cell.length_b   1.000
_cell.length_c   1.000
_cell.angle_alpha   90.00
_cell.angle_beta   90.00
_cell.angle_gamma   90.00
#
_symmetry.space_group_name_H-M   'P 1'
#
loop_
_entity.id
_entity.type
_entity.pdbx_description
1 polymer ?
#
loop_
_entity_poly.entity_id
_entity_poly.type
_entity_poly.pdbx_seq_one_letter_code
_entity_poly.pdbx_strand_id
1 'polypeptide(L)'
;MKLSNDTVEILKNFSAINQSIQFKQGTVIKTISPLRTIYVEAVVAEQFPQEFALYDLNKLLAKMSLYKEADLSFAADRINITTDNRKKNDNIKYCSPSVIVVPPEKPINFGTADCEFTLNKEDLDWMKKSAGISGSPNFVFESDGEKVYLIATDVKDDSADQSKVEIGDSGGDKYRVVMKVENFKLVDGSYNVKIAKKGLALFQHTAKDIKYFIAIESAQSKFGE
;
A
#
# COMPACT_ATOMS: atom_id res chain seq x y z
N MET A 1 -0.20 25.43 2.47
CA MET A 1 0.73 24.25 2.40
C MET A 1 0.59 23.63 1.02
N LYS A 2 1.69 23.58 0.26
CA LYS A 2 1.73 22.89 -1.05
C LYS A 2 2.21 21.46 -0.81
N LEU A 3 1.56 20.47 -1.43
CA LEU A 3 1.99 19.08 -1.36
C LEU A 3 3.02 18.79 -2.46
N SER A 4 4.07 18.05 -2.11
CA SER A 4 5.03 17.52 -3.07
C SER A 4 4.41 16.47 -3.99
N ASN A 5 5.01 16.24 -5.14
CA ASN A 5 4.56 15.20 -6.06
C ASN A 5 4.59 13.81 -5.43
N ASP A 6 5.59 13.53 -4.59
CA ASP A 6 5.70 12.26 -3.86
C ASP A 6 4.54 12.08 -2.89
N THR A 7 4.17 13.11 -2.13
CA THR A 7 3.02 13.05 -1.22
C THR A 7 1.71 12.85 -1.99
N VAL A 8 1.54 13.53 -3.13
CA VAL A 8 0.36 13.35 -3.99
C VAL A 8 0.29 11.92 -4.55
N GLU A 9 1.42 11.34 -4.96
CA GLU A 9 1.51 9.95 -5.42
C GLU A 9 1.09 8.97 -4.31
N ILE A 10 1.64 9.15 -3.09
CA ILE A 10 1.28 8.32 -1.92
C ILE A 10 -0.21 8.46 -1.60
N LEU A 11 -0.77 9.66 -1.62
CA LEU A 11 -2.20 9.87 -1.36
C LEU A 11 -3.09 9.24 -2.44
N LYS A 12 -2.68 9.26 -3.72
CA LYS A 12 -3.36 8.52 -4.79
C LYS A 12 -3.34 7.01 -4.55
N ASN A 13 -2.21 6.48 -4.12
CA ASN A 13 -2.10 5.07 -3.75
C ASN A 13 -3.00 4.73 -2.55
N PHE A 14 -2.99 5.58 -1.51
CA PHE A 14 -3.86 5.40 -0.34
C PHE A 14 -5.33 5.42 -0.71
N SER A 15 -5.74 6.32 -1.62
CA SER A 15 -7.14 6.40 -2.07
C SER A 15 -7.60 5.14 -2.82
N ALA A 16 -6.67 4.42 -3.48
CA ALA A 16 -6.97 3.13 -4.10
C ALA A 16 -7.11 1.99 -3.07
N ILE A 17 -6.53 2.14 -1.88
CA ILE A 17 -6.64 1.18 -0.77
C ILE A 17 -7.90 1.46 0.05
N ASN A 18 -8.12 2.72 0.42
CA ASN A 18 -9.29 3.19 1.16
C ASN A 18 -9.66 4.59 0.69
N GLN A 19 -10.91 4.76 0.26
CA GLN A 19 -11.44 6.06 -0.16
C GLN A 19 -11.39 7.12 0.94
N SER A 20 -11.53 6.72 2.21
CA SER A 20 -11.48 7.61 3.35
C SER A 20 -10.11 7.61 4.03
N ILE A 21 -9.78 8.71 4.70
CA ILE A 21 -8.50 8.85 5.40
C ILE A 21 -8.65 9.73 6.64
N GLN A 22 -7.92 9.37 7.71
CA GLN A 22 -7.67 10.24 8.86
C GLN A 22 -6.21 10.69 8.82
N PHE A 23 -6.01 12.01 8.87
CA PHE A 23 -4.71 12.61 9.09
C PHE A 23 -4.51 12.89 10.57
N LYS A 24 -3.31 12.63 11.06
CA LYS A 24 -2.84 13.09 12.38
C LYS A 24 -1.91 14.27 12.21
N GLN A 25 -1.72 15.05 13.26
CA GLN A 25 -0.69 16.09 13.26
C GLN A 25 0.70 15.47 13.08
N GLY A 26 1.53 16.04 12.17
CA GLY A 26 2.88 15.53 11.91
C GLY A 26 3.11 15.14 10.46
N THR A 27 4.14 14.33 10.21
CA THR A 27 4.60 13.92 8.88
C THR A 27 4.18 12.49 8.50
N VAL A 28 3.61 11.72 9.44
CA VAL A 28 3.23 10.33 9.21
C VAL A 28 1.77 10.26 8.77
N ILE A 29 1.53 9.69 7.61
CA ILE A 29 0.19 9.39 7.11
C ILE A 29 -0.03 7.88 7.07
N LYS A 30 -1.25 7.46 7.35
CA LYS A 30 -1.61 6.04 7.45
C LYS A 30 -2.95 5.77 6.78
N THR A 31 -3.08 4.57 6.23
CA THR A 31 -4.36 4.05 5.75
C THR A 31 -4.50 2.56 6.02
N ILE A 32 -5.73 2.08 6.02
CA ILE A 32 -6.05 0.66 6.16
C ILE A 32 -7.22 0.33 5.22
N SER A 33 -7.16 -0.80 4.54
CA SER A 33 -8.26 -1.25 3.68
C SER A 33 -9.53 -1.54 4.51
N PRO A 34 -10.74 -1.37 3.94
CA PRO A 34 -11.99 -1.67 4.65
C PRO A 34 -12.04 -3.09 5.23
N LEU A 35 -11.46 -4.06 4.52
CA LEU A 35 -11.36 -5.47 4.96
C LEU A 35 -10.17 -5.71 5.92
N ARG A 36 -9.38 -4.68 6.22
CA ARG A 36 -8.19 -4.76 7.09
C ARG A 36 -7.13 -5.76 6.62
N THR A 37 -7.06 -6.03 5.33
CA THR A 37 -6.06 -6.90 4.72
C THR A 37 -4.80 -6.17 4.30
N ILE A 38 -4.86 -4.83 4.19
CA ILE A 38 -3.73 -3.96 3.84
C ILE A 38 -3.69 -2.81 4.85
N TYR A 39 -2.56 -2.64 5.53
CA TYR A 39 -2.25 -1.44 6.31
C TYR A 39 -1.02 -0.78 5.73
N VAL A 40 -1.02 0.54 5.66
CA VAL A 40 0.09 1.30 5.11
C VAL A 40 0.41 2.48 6.01
N GLU A 41 1.70 2.72 6.21
CA GLU A 41 2.21 3.95 6.80
C GLU A 41 3.32 4.54 5.91
N ALA A 42 3.33 5.86 5.80
CA ALA A 42 4.33 6.59 5.05
C ALA A 42 4.74 7.86 5.80
N VAL A 43 6.02 8.22 5.70
CA VAL A 43 6.53 9.52 6.12
C VAL A 43 6.58 10.42 4.89
N VAL A 44 5.94 11.58 4.99
CA VAL A 44 5.88 12.58 3.91
C VAL A 44 6.67 13.83 4.28
N ALA A 45 6.99 14.65 3.28
CA ALA A 45 7.77 15.86 3.47
C ALA A 45 6.98 16.95 4.24
N GLU A 46 5.67 16.97 4.09
CA GLU A 46 4.78 17.99 4.67
C GLU A 46 4.39 17.64 6.10
N GLN A 47 4.39 18.66 6.95
CA GLN A 47 3.90 18.55 8.31
C GLN A 47 2.43 18.99 8.36
N PHE A 48 1.51 18.02 8.50
CA PHE A 48 0.09 18.31 8.69
C PHE A 48 -0.12 19.01 10.03
N PRO A 49 -0.83 20.17 10.06
CA PRO A 49 -0.87 21.03 11.24
C PRO A 49 -1.82 20.54 12.35
N GLN A 50 -2.77 19.69 12.04
CA GLN A 50 -3.82 19.24 12.94
C GLN A 50 -4.37 17.88 12.54
N GLU A 51 -5.12 17.25 13.43
CA GLU A 51 -5.89 16.05 13.12
C GLU A 51 -7.19 16.42 12.39
N PHE A 52 -7.51 15.66 11.33
CA PHE A 52 -8.79 15.73 10.60
C PHE A 52 -9.05 14.45 9.82
N ALA A 53 -10.29 14.26 9.41
CA ALA A 53 -10.65 13.12 8.57
C ALA A 53 -11.41 13.56 7.33
N LEU A 54 -11.20 12.84 6.22
CA LEU A 54 -11.89 12.99 4.94
C LEU A 54 -12.64 11.72 4.60
N TYR A 55 -13.91 11.87 4.26
CA TYR A 55 -14.72 10.74 3.79
C TYR A 55 -14.30 10.29 2.40
N ASP A 56 -13.84 11.23 1.56
CA ASP A 56 -13.46 10.98 0.16
C ASP A 56 -12.15 11.72 -0.19
N LEU A 57 -11.04 10.98 -0.12
CA LEU A 57 -9.70 11.45 -0.49
C LEU A 57 -9.58 11.73 -1.99
N ASN A 58 -10.30 10.95 -2.85
CA ASN A 58 -10.30 11.18 -4.28
C ASN A 58 -10.88 12.56 -4.63
N LYS A 59 -11.87 13.02 -3.86
CA LYS A 59 -12.44 14.37 -4.04
C LYS A 59 -11.42 15.47 -3.74
N LEU A 60 -10.58 15.29 -2.72
CA LEU A 60 -9.47 16.23 -2.44
C LEU A 60 -8.48 16.24 -3.61
N LEU A 61 -8.02 15.07 -4.04
CA LEU A 61 -7.05 14.93 -5.13
C LEU A 61 -7.58 15.49 -6.46
N ALA A 62 -8.86 15.21 -6.78
CA ALA A 62 -9.51 15.72 -7.97
C ALA A 62 -9.63 17.25 -7.95
N LYS A 63 -10.03 17.84 -6.80
CA LYS A 63 -10.08 19.29 -6.68
C LYS A 63 -8.70 19.93 -6.79
N MET A 64 -7.69 19.36 -6.14
CA MET A 64 -6.30 19.84 -6.25
C MET A 64 -5.80 19.82 -7.70
N SER A 65 -6.17 18.83 -8.50
CA SER A 65 -5.75 18.73 -9.91
C SER A 65 -6.28 19.83 -10.84
N LEU A 66 -7.32 20.57 -10.39
CA LEU A 66 -7.83 21.74 -11.12
C LEU A 66 -6.92 22.97 -11.01
N TYR A 67 -5.91 22.92 -10.15
CA TYR A 67 -4.98 23.99 -9.87
C TYR A 67 -3.57 23.60 -10.35
N LYS A 68 -2.90 24.53 -11.03
CA LYS A 68 -1.49 24.32 -11.43
C LYS A 68 -0.60 24.13 -10.19
N GLU A 69 -0.87 24.91 -9.14
CA GLU A 69 -0.23 24.84 -7.84
C GLU A 69 -1.31 25.04 -6.76
N ALA A 70 -1.77 23.95 -6.20
CA ALA A 70 -2.76 23.96 -5.12
C ALA A 70 -2.09 24.35 -3.80
N ASP A 71 -2.60 25.37 -3.14
CA ASP A 71 -2.20 25.75 -1.78
C ASP A 71 -3.32 25.41 -0.81
N LEU A 72 -3.02 24.53 0.16
CA LEU A 72 -3.95 24.03 1.17
C LEU A 72 -3.83 24.86 2.45
N SER A 73 -4.97 25.33 2.96
CA SER A 73 -5.07 25.90 4.30
C SER A 73 -6.11 25.13 5.11
N PHE A 74 -5.80 24.92 6.39
CA PHE A 74 -6.56 24.05 7.29
C PHE A 74 -7.34 24.91 8.25
N ALA A 75 -8.67 24.93 8.10
CA ALA A 75 -9.59 25.57 9.01
C ALA A 75 -10.09 24.56 10.07
N ALA A 76 -10.94 24.99 11.00
CA ALA A 76 -11.45 24.13 12.06
C ALA A 76 -12.34 22.99 11.53
N ASP A 77 -13.04 23.18 10.40
CA ASP A 77 -14.03 22.24 9.86
C ASP A 77 -13.77 21.80 8.41
N ARG A 78 -12.73 22.35 7.76
CA ARG A 78 -12.47 22.12 6.33
C ARG A 78 -11.04 22.38 5.91
N ILE A 79 -10.66 21.83 4.74
CA ILE A 79 -9.50 22.27 3.96
C ILE A 79 -9.99 23.27 2.91
N ASN A 80 -9.34 24.42 2.80
CA ASN A 80 -9.49 25.33 1.67
C ASN A 80 -8.36 25.09 0.68
N ILE A 81 -8.70 25.13 -0.61
CA ILE A 81 -7.78 24.94 -1.73
C ILE A 81 -7.77 26.22 -2.55
N THR A 82 -6.62 26.85 -2.67
CA THR A 82 -6.46 28.14 -3.37
C THR A 82 -5.27 28.11 -4.31
N THR A 83 -5.07 29.19 -5.06
CA THR A 83 -3.83 29.50 -5.79
C THR A 83 -3.26 30.81 -5.29
N ASP A 84 -2.04 31.15 -5.71
CA ASP A 84 -1.36 32.39 -5.31
C ASP A 84 -2.17 33.65 -5.63
N ASN A 85 -2.94 33.65 -6.73
CA ASN A 85 -3.79 34.79 -7.11
C ASN A 85 -5.18 34.81 -6.41
N ARG A 86 -5.51 33.80 -5.63
CA ARG A 86 -6.76 33.63 -4.86
C ARG A 86 -8.07 33.84 -5.64
N LYS A 87 -8.02 33.86 -6.99
CA LYS A 87 -9.22 34.02 -7.84
C LYS A 87 -10.13 32.80 -7.83
N LYS A 88 -9.57 31.62 -7.57
CA LYS A 88 -10.29 30.35 -7.46
C LYS A 88 -10.13 29.82 -6.05
N ASN A 89 -11.22 29.34 -5.49
CA ASN A 89 -11.25 28.81 -4.14
C ASN A 89 -12.21 27.63 -4.10
N ASP A 90 -11.71 26.54 -3.59
CA ASP A 90 -12.47 25.32 -3.28
C ASP A 90 -12.34 25.00 -1.81
N ASN A 91 -13.27 24.19 -1.30
CA ASN A 91 -13.13 23.63 0.05
C ASN A 91 -13.65 22.20 0.12
N ILE A 92 -13.19 21.47 1.12
CA ILE A 92 -13.66 20.14 1.48
C ILE A 92 -13.86 20.10 2.98
N LYS A 93 -15.08 19.76 3.40
CA LYS A 93 -15.42 19.60 4.81
C LYS A 93 -14.84 18.32 5.38
N TYR A 94 -14.46 18.39 6.64
CA TYR A 94 -14.07 17.22 7.41
C TYR A 94 -15.28 16.34 7.73
N CYS A 95 -15.03 15.07 7.96
CA CYS A 95 -16.01 14.15 8.53
C CYS A 95 -15.57 13.72 9.95
N SER A 96 -16.49 13.11 10.69
CA SER A 96 -16.12 12.46 11.94
C SER A 96 -15.30 11.20 11.67
N PRO A 97 -14.17 10.95 12.38
CA PRO A 97 -13.45 9.68 12.27
C PRO A 97 -14.30 8.45 12.56
N SER A 98 -15.40 8.60 13.30
CA SER A 98 -16.31 7.50 13.65
C SER A 98 -17.13 6.94 12.49
N VAL A 99 -17.20 7.67 11.36
CA VAL A 99 -17.96 7.22 10.16
C VAL A 99 -17.07 6.60 9.08
N ILE A 100 -15.77 6.45 9.36
CA ILE A 100 -14.79 5.88 8.43
C ILE A 100 -13.98 4.76 9.10
N VAL A 101 -13.33 3.93 8.28
CA VAL A 101 -12.41 2.92 8.78
C VAL A 101 -11.04 3.59 8.95
N VAL A 102 -10.60 3.68 10.21
CA VAL A 102 -9.31 4.29 10.59
C VAL A 102 -8.27 3.23 10.94
N PRO A 103 -6.97 3.50 10.67
CA PRO A 103 -5.88 2.65 11.10
C PRO A 103 -5.79 2.55 12.64
N PRO A 104 -5.23 1.46 13.18
CA PRO A 104 -4.97 1.36 14.62
C PRO A 104 -3.97 2.44 15.06
N GLU A 105 -4.15 2.96 16.29
CA GLU A 105 -3.21 3.95 16.84
C GLU A 105 -1.85 3.33 17.16
N LYS A 106 -1.86 2.10 17.70
CA LYS A 106 -0.62 1.39 18.03
C LYS A 106 0.08 0.91 16.75
N PRO A 107 1.40 1.08 16.65
CA PRO A 107 2.18 0.54 15.55
C PRO A 107 1.96 -0.98 15.41
N ILE A 108 1.96 -1.47 14.18
CA ILE A 108 1.92 -2.91 13.93
C ILE A 108 3.27 -3.49 14.34
N ASN A 109 3.26 -4.41 15.30
CA ASN A 109 4.43 -5.19 15.64
C ASN A 109 4.56 -6.37 14.67
N PHE A 110 5.46 -6.25 13.71
CA PHE A 110 5.72 -7.29 12.74
C PHE A 110 6.36 -8.54 13.40
N GLY A 111 7.24 -8.34 14.36
CA GLY A 111 7.99 -9.43 15.03
C GLY A 111 9.13 -9.95 14.16
N THR A 112 9.40 -11.27 14.25
CA THR A 112 10.46 -11.94 13.48
C THR A 112 9.93 -12.37 12.12
N ALA A 113 10.74 -12.19 11.08
CA ALA A 113 10.47 -12.73 9.75
C ALA A 113 10.86 -14.23 9.70
N ASP A 114 10.04 -15.02 9.01
CA ASP A 114 10.34 -16.41 8.68
C ASP A 114 10.99 -16.53 7.29
N CYS A 115 10.77 -15.55 6.40
CA CYS A 115 11.51 -15.42 5.14
C CYS A 115 11.66 -13.95 4.74
N GLU A 116 12.77 -13.65 4.07
CA GLU A 116 13.11 -12.31 3.60
C GLU A 116 13.70 -12.38 2.19
N PHE A 117 13.34 -11.42 1.34
CA PHE A 117 13.89 -11.27 -0.02
C PHE A 117 13.67 -9.86 -0.54
N THR A 118 14.32 -9.51 -1.66
CA THR A 118 14.09 -8.27 -2.37
C THR A 118 13.20 -8.55 -3.58
N LEU A 119 12.15 -7.76 -3.73
CA LEU A 119 11.26 -7.78 -4.90
C LEU A 119 11.55 -6.55 -5.76
N ASN A 120 12.15 -6.77 -6.91
CA ASN A 120 12.51 -5.72 -7.84
C ASN A 120 11.26 -5.19 -8.56
N LYS A 121 11.30 -3.90 -8.91
CA LYS A 121 10.23 -3.22 -9.63
C LYS A 121 9.87 -3.93 -10.94
N GLU A 122 10.87 -4.30 -11.74
CA GLU A 122 10.68 -4.91 -13.06
C GLU A 122 9.93 -6.24 -12.96
N ASP A 123 10.32 -7.09 -12.01
CA ASP A 123 9.69 -8.39 -11.76
C ASP A 123 8.25 -8.23 -11.26
N LEU A 124 8.03 -7.27 -10.33
CA LEU A 124 6.70 -6.98 -9.82
C LEU A 124 5.77 -6.43 -10.90
N ASP A 125 6.25 -5.51 -11.74
CA ASP A 125 5.47 -4.92 -12.83
C ASP A 125 5.11 -5.94 -13.89
N TRP A 126 6.08 -6.80 -14.26
CA TRP A 126 5.84 -7.88 -15.20
C TRP A 126 4.79 -8.86 -14.64
N MET A 127 4.95 -9.26 -13.39
CA MET A 127 4.04 -10.21 -12.75
C MET A 127 2.62 -9.65 -12.58
N LYS A 128 2.47 -8.37 -12.23
CA LYS A 128 1.15 -7.69 -12.16
C LYS A 128 0.46 -7.68 -13.52
N LYS A 129 1.20 -7.38 -14.60
CA LYS A 129 0.66 -7.39 -15.97
C LYS A 129 0.25 -8.79 -16.38
N SER A 130 1.09 -9.78 -16.13
CA SER A 130 0.82 -11.19 -16.45
C SER A 130 -0.40 -11.71 -15.68
N ALA A 131 -0.48 -11.46 -14.38
CA ALA A 131 -1.65 -11.80 -13.58
C ALA A 131 -2.94 -11.15 -14.09
N GLY A 132 -2.87 -9.88 -14.55
CA GLY A 132 -4.01 -9.19 -15.14
C GLY A 132 -4.47 -9.80 -16.46
N ILE A 133 -3.55 -10.29 -17.29
CA ILE A 133 -3.87 -10.96 -18.57
C ILE A 133 -4.55 -12.31 -18.31
N SER A 134 -4.00 -13.12 -17.41
CA SER A 134 -4.52 -14.46 -17.08
C SER A 134 -5.68 -14.44 -16.10
N GLY A 135 -6.01 -13.27 -15.51
CA GLY A 135 -7.03 -13.19 -14.46
C GLY A 135 -6.63 -13.93 -13.17
N SER A 136 -5.33 -14.12 -12.92
CA SER A 136 -4.82 -14.85 -11.78
C SER A 136 -5.15 -14.15 -10.45
N PRO A 137 -5.87 -14.77 -9.51
CA PRO A 137 -6.26 -14.13 -8.27
C PRO A 137 -5.17 -14.11 -7.20
N ASN A 138 -4.12 -14.95 -7.35
CA ASN A 138 -3.10 -15.13 -6.33
C ASN A 138 -1.69 -14.85 -6.86
N PHE A 139 -0.88 -14.24 -5.99
CA PHE A 139 0.57 -14.31 -6.04
C PHE A 139 1.05 -15.34 -5.03
N VAL A 140 2.00 -16.15 -5.46
CA VAL A 140 2.67 -17.15 -4.62
C VAL A 140 4.14 -16.84 -4.58
N PHE A 141 4.68 -16.61 -3.39
CA PHE A 141 6.11 -16.56 -3.14
C PHE A 141 6.56 -17.95 -2.70
N GLU A 142 7.38 -18.59 -3.52
CA GLU A 142 7.79 -19.98 -3.31
C GLU A 142 9.31 -20.07 -3.27
N SER A 143 9.83 -20.79 -2.29
CA SER A 143 11.24 -21.16 -2.22
C SER A 143 11.41 -22.67 -2.25
N ASP A 144 12.32 -23.15 -3.10
CA ASP A 144 12.74 -24.56 -3.18
C ASP A 144 13.95 -24.88 -2.25
N GLY A 145 14.43 -23.86 -1.50
CA GLY A 145 15.62 -23.92 -0.66
C GLY A 145 16.87 -23.32 -1.32
N GLU A 146 16.90 -23.19 -2.65
CA GLU A 146 17.98 -22.56 -3.39
C GLU A 146 17.57 -21.20 -3.95
N LYS A 147 16.38 -21.14 -4.57
CA LYS A 147 15.85 -19.95 -5.24
C LYS A 147 14.49 -19.54 -4.69
N VAL A 148 14.19 -18.27 -4.86
CA VAL A 148 12.88 -17.69 -4.56
C VAL A 148 12.18 -17.31 -5.86
N TYR A 149 10.94 -17.70 -5.99
CA TYR A 149 10.10 -17.43 -7.15
C TYR A 149 8.86 -16.65 -6.77
N LEU A 150 8.45 -15.75 -7.66
CA LEU A 150 7.12 -15.15 -7.65
C LEU A 150 6.29 -15.78 -8.76
N ILE A 151 5.10 -16.25 -8.40
CA ILE A 151 4.21 -16.99 -9.30
C ILE A 151 2.83 -16.31 -9.26
N ALA A 152 2.20 -16.13 -10.42
CA ALA A 152 0.81 -15.73 -10.55
C ALA A 152 -0.02 -16.91 -11.04
N THR A 153 -1.09 -17.27 -10.32
CA THR A 153 -1.96 -18.40 -10.66
C THR A 153 -3.26 -18.34 -9.85
N ASP A 154 -4.21 -19.22 -10.13
CA ASP A 154 -5.29 -19.57 -9.21
C ASP A 154 -4.90 -20.82 -8.41
N VAL A 155 -4.62 -20.68 -7.12
CA VAL A 155 -4.21 -21.78 -6.24
C VAL A 155 -5.33 -22.79 -5.93
N LYS A 156 -6.56 -22.53 -6.39
CA LYS A 156 -7.73 -23.41 -6.22
C LYS A 156 -8.05 -24.22 -7.47
N ASP A 157 -7.39 -23.91 -8.58
CA ASP A 157 -7.59 -24.58 -9.87
C ASP A 157 -6.25 -25.12 -10.38
N ASP A 158 -6.09 -26.44 -10.32
CA ASP A 158 -4.87 -27.14 -10.76
C ASP A 158 -4.66 -27.03 -12.28
N SER A 159 -5.66 -26.63 -13.05
CA SER A 159 -5.59 -26.40 -14.50
C SER A 159 -5.33 -24.92 -14.87
N ALA A 160 -5.22 -24.04 -13.89
CA ALA A 160 -5.01 -22.62 -14.13
C ALA A 160 -3.67 -22.31 -14.80
N ASP A 161 -3.68 -21.29 -15.65
CA ASP A 161 -2.44 -20.73 -16.20
C ASP A 161 -1.50 -20.26 -15.09
N GLN A 162 -0.21 -20.42 -15.33
CA GLN A 162 0.82 -20.01 -14.38
C GLN A 162 1.88 -19.15 -15.06
N SER A 163 2.19 -18.03 -14.42
CA SER A 163 3.36 -17.21 -14.75
C SER A 163 4.35 -17.27 -13.61
N LYS A 164 5.63 -17.49 -13.89
CA LYS A 164 6.69 -17.66 -12.87
C LYS A 164 7.92 -16.83 -13.23
N VAL A 165 8.47 -16.14 -12.23
CA VAL A 165 9.76 -15.43 -12.34
C VAL A 165 10.62 -15.74 -11.13
N GLU A 166 11.93 -15.97 -11.33
CA GLU A 166 12.93 -16.04 -10.27
C GLU A 166 13.23 -14.63 -9.76
N ILE A 167 13.14 -14.40 -8.45
CA ILE A 167 13.33 -13.08 -7.84
C ILE A 167 14.56 -13.01 -6.93
N GLY A 168 15.28 -14.10 -6.71
CA GLY A 168 16.52 -14.12 -5.94
C GLY A 168 16.88 -15.48 -5.37
N ASP A 169 17.94 -15.48 -4.58
CA ASP A 169 18.41 -16.67 -3.88
C ASP A 169 17.67 -16.85 -2.55
N SER A 170 17.45 -18.10 -2.16
CA SER A 170 16.89 -18.47 -0.88
C SER A 170 17.97 -18.57 0.20
N GLY A 171 17.61 -18.29 1.44
CA GLY A 171 18.48 -18.51 2.61
C GLY A 171 18.56 -19.97 3.07
N GLY A 172 18.06 -20.93 2.26
CA GLY A 172 18.02 -22.36 2.59
C GLY A 172 16.65 -22.86 3.06
N ASP A 173 15.73 -21.94 3.39
CA ASP A 173 14.40 -22.30 3.86
C ASP A 173 13.44 -22.55 2.68
N LYS A 174 12.65 -23.63 2.79
CA LYS A 174 11.54 -23.90 1.87
C LYS A 174 10.26 -23.29 2.40
N TYR A 175 9.53 -22.64 1.53
CA TYR A 175 8.22 -22.08 1.86
C TYR A 175 7.36 -21.88 0.61
N ARG A 176 6.06 -21.78 0.84
CA ARG A 176 5.08 -21.39 -0.17
C ARG A 176 4.07 -20.46 0.47
N VAL A 177 4.12 -19.18 0.13
CA VAL A 177 3.26 -18.13 0.72
C VAL A 177 2.31 -17.61 -0.33
N VAL A 178 1.02 -17.72 -0.05
CA VAL A 178 -0.06 -17.29 -0.95
C VAL A 178 -0.61 -15.94 -0.50
N MET A 179 -0.76 -15.02 -1.45
CA MET A 179 -1.34 -13.68 -1.24
C MET A 179 -2.32 -13.35 -2.37
N LYS A 180 -3.33 -12.54 -2.09
CA LYS A 180 -4.27 -12.08 -3.11
C LYS A 180 -3.65 -10.96 -3.95
N VAL A 181 -3.75 -11.06 -5.27
CA VAL A 181 -3.28 -10.03 -6.22
C VAL A 181 -3.95 -8.68 -5.94
N GLU A 182 -5.23 -8.65 -5.56
CA GLU A 182 -5.97 -7.43 -5.23
C GLU A 182 -5.36 -6.60 -4.08
N ASN A 183 -4.56 -7.25 -3.21
CA ASN A 183 -3.88 -6.59 -2.10
C ASN A 183 -2.55 -5.93 -2.51
N PHE A 184 -2.04 -6.16 -3.73
CA PHE A 184 -0.79 -5.56 -4.21
C PHE A 184 -0.97 -4.15 -4.77
N LYS A 185 -1.66 -3.31 -4.01
CA LYS A 185 -1.82 -1.87 -4.28
C LYS A 185 -0.60 -1.11 -3.76
N LEU A 186 0.56 -1.40 -4.32
CA LEU A 186 1.84 -0.84 -3.93
C LEU A 186 2.19 0.37 -4.80
N VAL A 187 2.83 1.39 -4.22
CA VAL A 187 3.49 2.48 -4.99
C VAL A 187 4.57 1.86 -5.86
N ASP A 188 4.80 2.48 -7.01
CA ASP A 188 5.81 2.04 -7.97
C ASP A 188 7.21 2.01 -7.36
N GLY A 189 7.93 0.89 -7.52
CA GLY A 189 9.28 0.72 -7.01
C GLY A 189 9.64 -0.70 -6.55
N SER A 190 10.84 -0.84 -6.00
CA SER A 190 11.35 -2.09 -5.43
C SER A 190 11.11 -2.15 -3.92
N TYR A 191 11.05 -3.36 -3.37
CA TYR A 191 10.70 -3.60 -1.98
C TYR A 191 11.61 -4.60 -1.31
N ASN A 192 12.02 -4.33 -0.08
CA ASN A 192 12.51 -5.34 0.83
C ASN A 192 11.28 -5.99 1.49
N VAL A 193 11.16 -7.29 1.30
CA VAL A 193 9.99 -8.07 1.73
C VAL A 193 10.37 -8.96 2.89
N LYS A 194 9.55 -8.94 3.93
CA LYS A 194 9.63 -9.82 5.09
C LYS A 194 8.29 -10.49 5.29
N ILE A 195 8.28 -11.80 5.47
CA ILE A 195 7.03 -12.54 5.69
C ILE A 195 7.13 -13.32 7.00
N ALA A 196 6.08 -13.22 7.80
CA ALA A 196 5.96 -13.95 9.05
C ALA A 196 4.82 -14.97 8.94
N LYS A 197 5.07 -16.22 9.32
CA LYS A 197 4.10 -17.33 9.33
C LYS A 197 2.84 -17.08 10.16
N LYS A 198 2.89 -16.07 11.05
CA LYS A 198 1.70 -15.60 11.80
C LYS A 198 0.65 -14.90 10.94
N GLY A 199 0.84 -14.82 9.62
CA GLY A 199 -0.19 -14.34 8.71
C GLY A 199 0.06 -12.95 8.12
N LEU A 200 1.28 -12.40 8.19
CA LEU A 200 1.57 -11.03 7.81
C LEU A 200 2.84 -10.93 6.95
N ALA A 201 2.77 -10.15 5.90
CA ALA A 201 3.93 -9.74 5.09
C ALA A 201 4.16 -8.23 5.22
N LEU A 202 5.42 -7.81 5.32
CA LEU A 202 5.87 -6.42 5.31
C LEU A 202 6.62 -6.17 4.00
N PHE A 203 6.14 -5.19 3.24
CA PHE A 203 6.81 -4.66 2.05
C PHE A 203 7.31 -3.26 2.37
N GLN A 204 8.62 -3.10 2.52
CA GLN A 204 9.26 -1.81 2.74
C GLN A 204 9.84 -1.31 1.43
N HIS A 205 9.37 -0.16 0.95
CA HIS A 205 9.88 0.45 -0.27
C HIS A 205 11.36 0.84 -0.10
N THR A 206 12.18 0.58 -1.13
CA THR A 206 13.64 0.76 -1.01
C THR A 206 14.10 2.23 -1.06
N ALA A 207 13.32 3.11 -1.71
CA ALA A 207 13.69 4.52 -1.91
C ALA A 207 12.78 5.53 -1.16
N LYS A 208 11.58 5.14 -0.76
CA LYS A 208 10.63 6.00 -0.04
C LYS A 208 10.39 5.43 1.36
N ASP A 209 10.17 6.29 2.35
CA ASP A 209 9.79 5.84 3.69
C ASP A 209 8.30 5.47 3.72
N ILE A 210 8.00 4.34 3.11
CA ILE A 210 6.66 3.77 3.04
C ILE A 210 6.71 2.25 3.30
N LYS A 211 5.79 1.76 4.13
CA LYS A 211 5.68 0.37 4.56
C LYS A 211 4.25 -0.12 4.38
N TYR A 212 4.12 -1.25 3.73
CA TYR A 212 2.85 -1.97 3.57
C TYR A 212 2.87 -3.23 4.40
N PHE A 213 1.84 -3.42 5.20
CA PHE A 213 1.59 -4.66 5.92
C PHE A 213 0.39 -5.33 5.25
N ILE A 214 0.61 -6.50 4.68
CA ILE A 214 -0.38 -7.20 3.86
C ILE A 214 -0.64 -8.57 4.47
N ALA A 215 -1.91 -8.93 4.65
CA ALA A 215 -2.31 -10.26 5.12
C ALA A 215 -1.97 -11.32 4.07
N ILE A 216 -1.45 -12.47 4.53
CA ILE A 216 -1.26 -13.65 3.69
C ILE A 216 -2.46 -14.60 3.86
N GLU A 217 -2.66 -15.49 2.87
CA GLU A 217 -3.66 -16.56 2.91
C GLU A 217 -3.09 -17.75 3.72
N SER A 218 -3.13 -17.66 5.04
CA SER A 218 -2.45 -18.59 5.95
C SER A 218 -2.90 -20.06 5.76
N ALA A 219 -4.17 -20.31 5.39
CA ALA A 219 -4.68 -21.66 5.14
C ALA A 219 -4.08 -22.31 3.88
N GLN A 220 -3.54 -21.51 2.96
CA GLN A 220 -2.96 -21.96 1.69
C GLN A 220 -1.43 -21.79 1.66
N SER A 221 -0.85 -21.25 2.74
CA SER A 221 0.59 -21.00 2.88
C SER A 221 1.25 -22.09 3.72
N LYS A 222 2.50 -22.43 3.39
CA LYS A 222 3.32 -23.43 4.09
C LYS A 222 4.70 -22.88 4.36
N PHE A 223 5.32 -23.32 5.46
CA PHE A 223 6.66 -22.92 5.89
C PHE A 223 7.42 -24.13 6.40
N GLY A 224 8.66 -24.36 5.92
CA GLY A 224 9.57 -25.35 6.46
C GLY A 224 9.30 -26.81 6.03
N GLU A 225 8.66 -27.05 4.86
CA GLU A 225 8.51 -28.39 4.27
C GLU A 225 9.24 -28.52 2.94
#